data_4e69153b338ba6dcf002d8c173a200ad
#
_entry.id   4e69153b338ba6dcf002d8c173a200ad
#
_cell.length_a   1.000
_cell.length_b   1.000
_cell.length_c   1.000
_cell.angle_alpha   90.00
_cell.angle_beta   90.00
_cell.angle_gamma   90.00
#
_symmetry.space_group_name_H-M   'P 1'
#
loop_
_entity.id
_entity.type
_entity.pdbx_description
1 polymer ?
#
loop_
_entity_poly.entity_id
_entity_poly.type
_entity_poly.pdbx_seq_one_letter_code
_entity_poly.pdbx_strand_id
1 'polypeptide(L)'
;EGMTLGDSQILSQLAAFFMCILSPIFLKEKLPKEAIPGLVVIALGTLCVVQIWNFDSFNVYALFGIGGGFFSAAAYIVISMLAERDFKSNTEIVFYFQIFSIAVGAALMKGSFTMPEGIQWVWLIGLGLFALSAQMFMTWAFQHVNSLIVSFLMYSEILFHVLFGWYFW
;
A
#
# COMPACT_ATOMS: atom_id res chain seq x y z
N GLU A 1 18.87 9.17 3.03
CA GLU A 1 19.22 8.51 1.74
C GLU A 1 19.49 7.02 2.01
N GLY A 2 18.49 6.24 2.34
CA GLY A 2 18.70 4.85 2.73
C GLY A 2 18.24 3.82 1.70
N MET A 3 17.36 4.19 0.76
CA MET A 3 16.84 3.29 -0.28
C MET A 3 16.51 4.07 -1.54
N THR A 4 16.58 3.40 -2.71
CA THR A 4 16.08 3.98 -3.95
C THR A 4 14.55 4.05 -3.96
N LEU A 5 13.99 4.94 -4.79
CA LEU A 5 12.53 5.04 -4.95
C LEU A 5 11.94 3.72 -5.47
N GLY A 6 12.67 3.01 -6.34
CA GLY A 6 12.29 1.71 -6.88
C GLY A 6 12.23 0.64 -5.80
N ASP A 7 13.23 0.55 -4.92
CA ASP A 7 13.24 -0.43 -3.83
C ASP A 7 12.08 -0.18 -2.86
N SER A 8 11.81 1.08 -2.53
CA SER A 8 10.68 1.48 -1.69
C SER A 8 9.34 1.06 -2.30
N GLN A 9 9.19 1.25 -3.62
CA GLN A 9 7.98 0.85 -4.35
C GLN A 9 7.78 -0.67 -4.35
N ILE A 10 8.85 -1.45 -4.55
CA ILE A 10 8.76 -2.92 -4.51
C ILE A 10 8.35 -3.39 -3.12
N LEU A 11 8.87 -2.79 -2.06
CA LEU A 11 8.51 -3.15 -0.68
C LEU A 11 7.06 -2.77 -0.35
N SER A 12 6.53 -1.70 -0.92
CA SER A 12 5.12 -1.33 -0.74
C SER A 12 4.16 -2.39 -1.30
N GLN A 13 4.56 -3.11 -2.35
CA GLN A 13 3.78 -4.21 -2.94
C GLN A 13 3.67 -5.44 -2.03
N LEU A 14 4.49 -5.52 -0.97
CA LEU A 14 4.35 -6.57 0.04
C LEU A 14 3.01 -6.52 0.78
N ALA A 15 2.31 -5.40 0.76
CA ALA A 15 0.95 -5.33 1.32
C ALA A 15 0.03 -6.38 0.68
N ALA A 16 0.07 -6.52 -0.66
CA ALA A 16 -0.72 -7.53 -1.36
C ALA A 16 -0.26 -8.97 -1.04
N PHE A 17 1.04 -9.19 -0.87
CA PHE A 17 1.58 -10.47 -0.42
C PHE A 17 1.08 -10.84 0.99
N PHE A 18 1.17 -9.92 1.94
CA PHE A 18 0.67 -10.13 3.30
C PHE A 18 -0.85 -10.31 3.34
N MET A 19 -1.61 -9.62 2.46
CA MET A 19 -3.05 -9.85 2.30
C MET A 19 -3.36 -11.30 1.94
N CYS A 20 -2.62 -11.89 1.02
CA CYS A 20 -2.80 -13.29 0.63
C CYS A 20 -2.55 -14.27 1.78
N ILE A 21 -1.72 -13.91 2.76
CA ILE A 21 -1.47 -14.72 3.96
C ILE A 21 -2.54 -14.46 5.03
N LEU A 22 -2.88 -13.19 5.26
CA LEU A 22 -3.76 -12.78 6.35
C LEU A 22 -5.25 -13.03 6.03
N SER A 23 -5.67 -12.87 4.76
CA SER A 23 -7.07 -13.01 4.35
C SER A 23 -7.63 -14.42 4.65
N PRO A 24 -6.96 -15.54 4.34
CA PRO A 24 -7.43 -16.86 4.74
C PRO A 24 -7.56 -17.04 6.25
N ILE A 25 -6.71 -16.39 7.05
CA ILE A 25 -6.68 -16.51 8.50
C ILE A 25 -7.83 -15.72 9.14
N PHE A 26 -8.02 -14.47 8.74
CA PHE A 26 -8.96 -13.55 9.38
C PHE A 26 -10.33 -13.52 8.73
N LEU A 27 -10.40 -13.55 7.39
CA LEU A 27 -11.64 -13.50 6.60
C LEU A 27 -12.11 -14.89 6.16
N LYS A 28 -11.32 -15.94 6.43
CA LYS A 28 -11.62 -17.31 6.00
C LYS A 28 -11.81 -17.46 4.48
N GLU A 29 -11.27 -16.55 3.71
CA GLU A 29 -11.28 -16.60 2.26
C GLU A 29 -10.37 -17.72 1.76
N LYS A 30 -10.79 -18.42 0.72
CA LYS A 30 -9.99 -19.52 0.16
C LYS A 30 -8.96 -18.97 -0.83
N LEU A 31 -7.68 -19.18 -0.54
CA LEU A 31 -6.61 -18.85 -1.48
C LEU A 31 -6.70 -19.77 -2.71
N PRO A 32 -6.85 -19.22 -3.93
CA PRO A 32 -6.81 -20.01 -5.15
C PRO A 32 -5.44 -20.69 -5.29
N LYS A 33 -5.44 -21.97 -5.64
CA LYS A 33 -4.17 -22.72 -5.81
C LYS A 33 -3.29 -22.13 -6.91
N GLU A 34 -3.90 -21.52 -7.88
CA GLU A 34 -3.27 -20.83 -9.02
C GLU A 34 -2.48 -19.57 -8.57
N ALA A 35 -2.81 -19.00 -7.41
CA ALA A 35 -2.11 -17.86 -6.85
C ALA A 35 -0.78 -18.23 -6.16
N ILE A 36 -0.63 -19.48 -5.71
CA ILE A 36 0.54 -19.91 -4.93
C ILE A 36 1.86 -19.69 -5.68
N PRO A 37 1.99 -20.05 -6.97
CA PRO A 37 3.23 -19.80 -7.72
C PRO A 37 3.58 -18.30 -7.76
N GLY A 38 2.58 -17.43 -7.96
CA GLY A 38 2.77 -15.98 -7.95
C GLY A 38 3.29 -15.46 -6.62
N LEU A 39 2.73 -15.94 -5.50
CA LEU A 39 3.19 -15.58 -4.16
C LEU A 39 4.64 -16.00 -3.91
N VAL A 40 5.03 -17.19 -4.39
CA VAL A 40 6.42 -17.66 -4.26
C VAL A 40 7.37 -16.74 -5.05
N VAL A 41 7.00 -16.37 -6.28
CA VAL A 41 7.81 -15.44 -7.10
C VAL A 41 7.95 -14.09 -6.43
N ILE A 42 6.87 -13.54 -5.84
CA ILE A 42 6.90 -12.27 -5.12
C ILE A 42 7.81 -12.38 -3.89
N ALA A 43 7.68 -13.45 -3.11
CA ALA A 43 8.54 -13.67 -1.95
C ALA A 43 10.02 -13.73 -2.35
N LEU A 44 10.35 -14.48 -3.39
CA LEU A 44 11.73 -14.57 -3.92
C LEU A 44 12.23 -13.21 -4.42
N GLY A 45 11.40 -12.47 -5.18
CA GLY A 45 11.74 -11.13 -5.65
C GLY A 45 12.01 -10.16 -4.49
N THR A 46 11.21 -10.21 -3.44
CA THR A 46 11.41 -9.41 -2.22
C THR A 46 12.73 -9.77 -1.54
N LEU A 47 13.05 -11.06 -1.41
CA LEU A 47 14.33 -11.49 -0.84
C LEU A 47 15.51 -10.97 -1.67
N CYS A 48 15.39 -10.95 -3.00
CA CYS A 48 16.41 -10.39 -3.88
C CYS A 48 16.62 -8.88 -3.66
N VAL A 49 15.54 -8.12 -3.45
CA VAL A 49 15.61 -6.68 -3.19
C VAL A 49 16.20 -6.38 -1.80
N VAL A 50 15.79 -7.12 -0.80
CA VAL A 50 16.26 -6.93 0.58
C VAL A 50 17.72 -7.38 0.76
N GLN A 51 18.25 -8.24 -0.13
CA GLN A 51 19.62 -8.74 -0.12
C GLN A 51 20.05 -9.31 1.24
N ILE A 52 19.18 -10.11 1.88
CA ILE A 52 19.42 -10.64 3.25
C ILE A 52 20.67 -11.51 3.37
N TRP A 53 21.21 -12.00 2.26
CA TRP A 53 22.45 -12.80 2.23
C TRP A 53 23.74 -11.95 2.21
N ASN A 54 23.62 -10.64 2.02
CA ASN A 54 24.76 -9.73 2.01
C ASN A 54 24.67 -8.80 3.23
N PHE A 55 25.24 -9.26 4.35
CA PHE A 55 25.19 -8.53 5.62
C PHE A 55 25.81 -7.14 5.57
N ASP A 56 26.77 -6.91 4.69
CA ASP A 56 27.43 -5.59 4.51
C ASP A 56 26.53 -4.58 3.79
N SER A 57 25.57 -5.06 2.99
CA SER A 57 24.60 -4.24 2.26
C SER A 57 23.18 -4.30 2.83
N PHE A 58 22.99 -4.99 3.96
CA PHE A 58 21.69 -5.10 4.59
C PHE A 58 21.15 -3.74 5.01
N ASN A 59 20.05 -3.36 4.37
CA ASN A 59 19.48 -2.04 4.59
C ASN A 59 18.38 -2.13 5.67
N VAL A 60 18.65 -1.54 6.83
CA VAL A 60 17.69 -1.46 7.94
C VAL A 60 16.36 -0.80 7.51
N TYR A 61 16.40 0.11 6.54
CA TYR A 61 15.19 0.74 6.00
C TYR A 61 14.28 -0.25 5.27
N ALA A 62 14.82 -1.35 4.74
CA ALA A 62 14.02 -2.43 4.16
C ALA A 62 13.09 -3.09 5.19
N LEU A 63 13.51 -3.21 6.45
CA LEU A 63 12.66 -3.72 7.54
C LEU A 63 11.46 -2.80 7.78
N PHE A 64 11.65 -1.49 7.71
CA PHE A 64 10.54 -0.55 7.82
C PHE A 64 9.59 -0.67 6.63
N GLY A 65 10.08 -0.91 5.42
CA GLY A 65 9.28 -1.18 4.24
C GLY A 65 8.43 -2.46 4.37
N ILE A 66 9.04 -3.55 4.84
CA ILE A 66 8.34 -4.81 5.12
C ILE A 66 7.27 -4.60 6.21
N GLY A 67 7.62 -3.92 7.31
CA GLY A 67 6.68 -3.55 8.37
C GLY A 67 5.52 -2.71 7.83
N GLY A 68 5.80 -1.71 6.99
CA GLY A 68 4.79 -0.88 6.33
C GLY A 68 3.82 -1.71 5.50
N GLY A 69 4.33 -2.65 4.69
CA GLY A 69 3.50 -3.58 3.92
C GLY A 69 2.60 -4.45 4.80
N PHE A 70 3.14 -4.98 5.90
CA PHE A 70 2.37 -5.77 6.86
C PHE A 70 1.24 -4.95 7.51
N PHE A 71 1.53 -3.75 8.00
CA PHE A 71 0.50 -2.89 8.62
C PHE A 71 -0.54 -2.41 7.60
N SER A 72 -0.15 -2.17 6.36
CA SER A 72 -1.09 -1.85 5.28
C SER A 72 -2.04 -3.02 5.02
N ALA A 73 -1.53 -4.24 4.93
CA ALA A 73 -2.35 -5.44 4.79
C ALA A 73 -3.30 -5.62 5.98
N ALA A 74 -2.82 -5.42 7.20
CA ALA A 74 -3.66 -5.49 8.41
C ALA A 74 -4.80 -4.44 8.35
N ALA A 75 -4.52 -3.22 7.89
CA ALA A 75 -5.54 -2.20 7.72
C ALA A 75 -6.61 -2.61 6.69
N TYR A 76 -6.22 -3.19 5.56
CA TYR A 76 -7.17 -3.67 4.54
C TYR A 76 -8.04 -4.84 5.06
N ILE A 77 -7.45 -5.75 5.84
CA ILE A 77 -8.21 -6.81 6.52
C ILE A 77 -9.28 -6.21 7.44
N VAL A 78 -8.92 -5.20 8.23
CA VAL A 78 -9.88 -4.51 9.12
C VAL A 78 -11.01 -3.86 8.32
N ILE A 79 -10.71 -3.23 7.17
CA ILE A 79 -11.73 -2.66 6.28
C ILE A 79 -12.71 -3.74 5.80
N SER A 80 -12.20 -4.89 5.35
CA SER A 80 -13.03 -6.02 4.92
C SER A 80 -13.86 -6.61 6.07
N MET A 81 -13.29 -6.76 7.26
CA MET A 81 -14.01 -7.22 8.45
C MET A 81 -15.11 -6.25 8.89
N LEU A 82 -14.92 -4.95 8.74
CA LEU A 82 -15.96 -3.94 9.04
C LEU A 82 -17.14 -4.09 8.07
N ALA A 83 -16.87 -4.38 6.80
CA ALA A 83 -17.93 -4.64 5.83
C ALA A 83 -18.77 -5.87 6.17
N GLU A 84 -18.16 -6.96 6.67
CA GLU A 84 -18.86 -8.16 7.13
C GLU A 84 -19.77 -7.88 8.33
N ARG A 85 -19.47 -6.87 9.14
CA ARG A 85 -20.25 -6.44 10.30
C ARG A 85 -21.32 -5.38 9.99
N ASP A 86 -21.75 -5.27 8.73
CA ASP A 86 -22.71 -4.26 8.26
C ASP A 86 -22.26 -2.79 8.41
N PHE A 87 -21.00 -2.55 8.73
CA PHE A 87 -20.45 -1.20 8.73
C PHE A 87 -20.07 -0.80 7.30
N LYS A 88 -21.03 -0.21 6.60
CA LYS A 88 -20.92 0.08 5.14
C LYS A 88 -20.52 1.52 4.82
N SER A 89 -20.19 2.33 5.82
CA SER A 89 -19.84 3.73 5.58
C SER A 89 -18.40 3.88 5.09
N ASN A 90 -18.22 3.71 3.79
CA ASN A 90 -16.92 3.95 3.12
C ASN A 90 -16.36 5.35 3.46
N THR A 91 -17.23 6.37 3.44
CA THR A 91 -16.84 7.75 3.72
C THR A 91 -16.32 7.93 5.14
N GLU A 92 -16.93 7.30 6.14
CA GLU A 92 -16.47 7.38 7.53
C GLU A 92 -15.10 6.75 7.71
N ILE A 93 -14.87 5.58 7.14
CA ILE A 93 -13.56 4.90 7.21
C ILE A 93 -12.47 5.80 6.61
N VAL A 94 -12.71 6.32 5.41
CA VAL A 94 -11.76 7.20 4.73
C VAL A 94 -11.56 8.50 5.52
N PHE A 95 -12.62 9.08 6.08
CA PHE A 95 -12.55 10.30 6.88
C PHE A 95 -11.65 10.14 8.11
N TYR A 96 -11.88 9.11 8.92
CA TYR A 96 -11.04 8.84 10.10
C TYR A 96 -9.60 8.53 9.73
N PHE A 97 -9.38 7.78 8.65
CA PHE A 97 -8.05 7.51 8.13
C PHE A 97 -7.31 8.80 7.74
N GLN A 98 -7.99 9.73 7.07
CA GLN A 98 -7.40 11.01 6.67
C GLN A 98 -7.09 11.92 7.87
N ILE A 99 -7.99 12.00 8.86
CA ILE A 99 -7.71 12.77 10.08
C ILE A 99 -6.47 12.23 10.79
N PHE A 100 -6.39 10.90 10.96
CA PHE A 100 -5.23 10.28 11.60
C PHE A 100 -3.94 10.54 10.80
N SER A 101 -4.00 10.42 9.47
CA SER A 101 -2.86 10.67 8.58
C SER A 101 -2.37 12.12 8.65
N ILE A 102 -3.30 13.09 8.71
CA ILE A 102 -2.97 14.50 8.88
C ILE A 102 -2.29 14.73 10.24
N ALA A 103 -2.83 14.17 11.31
CA ALA A 103 -2.27 14.34 12.66
C ALA A 103 -0.84 13.76 12.75
N VAL A 104 -0.63 12.56 12.22
CA VAL A 104 0.70 11.92 12.18
C VAL A 104 1.65 12.71 11.28
N GLY A 105 1.20 13.11 10.08
CA GLY A 105 2.00 13.92 9.15
C GLY A 105 2.45 15.25 9.77
N ALA A 106 1.53 15.96 10.43
CA ALA A 106 1.84 17.21 11.13
C ALA A 106 2.85 17.01 12.28
N ALA A 107 2.71 15.92 13.05
CA ALA A 107 3.65 15.59 14.11
C ALA A 107 5.05 15.26 13.58
N LEU A 108 5.14 14.55 12.44
CA LEU A 108 6.42 14.18 11.83
C LEU A 108 7.12 15.36 11.14
N MET A 109 6.39 16.38 10.71
CA MET A 109 6.96 17.60 10.11
C MET A 109 7.87 18.39 11.06
N LYS A 110 7.69 18.24 12.39
CA LYS A 110 8.54 18.90 13.41
C LYS A 110 8.80 20.39 13.18
N GLY A 111 7.83 21.09 12.58
CA GLY A 111 7.97 22.51 12.25
C GLY A 111 8.70 22.83 10.93
N SER A 112 9.14 21.85 10.17
CA SER A 112 9.80 22.01 8.86
C SER A 112 8.81 22.22 7.72
N PHE A 113 7.66 22.85 7.99
CA PHE A 113 6.67 23.12 6.96
C PHE A 113 7.13 24.24 6.03
N THR A 114 7.20 23.93 4.74
CA THR A 114 7.47 24.92 3.68
C THR A 114 6.17 25.22 2.96
N MET A 115 5.78 26.49 2.91
CA MET A 115 4.54 26.90 2.24
C MET A 115 4.70 26.76 0.73
N PRO A 116 3.77 26.05 0.05
CA PRO A 116 3.81 25.95 -1.39
C PRO A 116 3.60 27.30 -2.07
N GLU A 117 4.27 27.53 -3.21
CA GLU A 117 4.17 28.79 -3.95
C GLU A 117 3.53 28.59 -5.35
N GLY A 118 2.72 29.56 -5.76
CA GLY A 118 2.17 29.66 -7.10
C GLY A 118 1.53 28.38 -7.62
N ILE A 119 2.08 27.82 -8.70
CA ILE A 119 1.56 26.62 -9.39
C ILE A 119 1.62 25.34 -8.53
N GLN A 120 2.45 25.30 -7.50
CA GLN A 120 2.57 24.14 -6.60
C GLN A 120 1.23 23.83 -5.91
N TRP A 121 0.41 24.84 -5.63
CA TRP A 121 -0.93 24.63 -5.08
C TRP A 121 -1.82 23.83 -6.01
N VAL A 122 -1.75 24.07 -7.32
CA VAL A 122 -2.55 23.34 -8.30
C VAL A 122 -2.16 21.85 -8.30
N TRP A 123 -0.85 21.56 -8.27
CA TRP A 123 -0.35 20.20 -8.21
C TRP A 123 -0.72 19.50 -6.90
N LEU A 124 -0.62 20.17 -5.76
CA LEU A 124 -0.99 19.60 -4.46
C LEU A 124 -2.48 19.32 -4.34
N ILE A 125 -3.32 20.24 -4.79
CA ILE A 125 -4.78 20.03 -4.80
C ILE A 125 -5.13 18.88 -5.74
N GLY A 126 -4.56 18.86 -6.95
CA GLY A 126 -4.76 17.78 -7.91
C GLY A 126 -4.36 16.42 -7.32
N LEU A 127 -3.16 16.32 -6.76
CA LEU A 127 -2.66 15.12 -6.10
C LEU A 127 -3.60 14.67 -4.97
N GLY A 128 -4.04 15.62 -4.12
CA GLY A 128 -4.95 15.33 -3.01
C GLY A 128 -6.30 14.79 -3.48
N LEU A 129 -6.89 15.37 -4.53
CA LEU A 129 -8.15 14.90 -5.09
C LEU A 129 -8.02 13.49 -5.70
N PHE A 130 -6.96 13.23 -6.46
CA PHE A 130 -6.71 11.90 -7.02
C PHE A 130 -6.44 10.86 -5.92
N ALA A 131 -5.64 11.20 -4.91
CA ALA A 131 -5.34 10.32 -3.79
C ALA A 131 -6.61 10.00 -2.98
N LEU A 132 -7.45 10.99 -2.70
CA LEU A 132 -8.72 10.79 -2.00
C LEU A 132 -9.66 9.89 -2.81
N SER A 133 -9.78 10.13 -4.11
CA SER A 133 -10.61 9.30 -5.00
C SER A 133 -10.12 7.85 -5.03
N ALA A 134 -8.80 7.65 -5.18
CA ALA A 134 -8.19 6.32 -5.15
C ALA A 134 -8.44 5.62 -3.82
N GLN A 135 -8.30 6.33 -2.69
CA GLN A 135 -8.57 5.78 -1.37
C GLN A 135 -10.03 5.37 -1.19
N MET A 136 -10.97 6.17 -1.70
CA MET A 136 -12.39 5.83 -1.65
C MET A 136 -12.72 4.58 -2.47
N PHE A 137 -12.19 4.49 -3.71
CA PHE A 137 -12.39 3.31 -4.55
C PHE A 137 -11.75 2.05 -3.95
N MET A 138 -10.56 2.18 -3.40
CA MET A 138 -9.86 1.06 -2.77
C MET A 138 -10.61 0.56 -1.53
N THR A 139 -11.05 1.47 -0.65
CA THR A 139 -11.85 1.11 0.52
C THR A 139 -13.16 0.45 0.10
N TRP A 140 -13.84 1.00 -0.92
CA TRP A 140 -15.05 0.41 -1.48
C TRP A 140 -14.81 -1.01 -2.04
N ALA A 141 -13.71 -1.21 -2.76
CA ALA A 141 -13.35 -2.50 -3.33
C ALA A 141 -13.17 -3.56 -2.22
N PHE A 142 -12.42 -3.24 -1.16
CA PHE A 142 -12.23 -4.15 -0.02
C PHE A 142 -13.51 -4.42 0.78
N GLN A 143 -14.52 -3.55 0.68
CA GLN A 143 -15.81 -3.76 1.31
C GLN A 143 -16.77 -4.62 0.49
N HIS A 144 -16.63 -4.67 -0.83
CA HIS A 144 -17.62 -5.29 -1.72
C HIS A 144 -17.08 -6.48 -2.53
N VAL A 145 -15.77 -6.62 -2.61
CA VAL A 145 -15.10 -7.66 -3.40
C VAL A 145 -14.22 -8.49 -2.49
N ASN A 146 -14.04 -9.76 -2.83
CA ASN A 146 -13.11 -10.65 -2.12
C ASN A 146 -11.71 -10.01 -2.02
N SER A 147 -11.17 -9.96 -0.80
CA SER A 147 -9.91 -9.27 -0.49
C SER A 147 -8.72 -9.81 -1.28
N LEU A 148 -8.72 -11.12 -1.58
CA LEU A 148 -7.68 -11.74 -2.41
C LEU A 148 -7.71 -11.22 -3.85
N ILE A 149 -8.92 -11.05 -4.43
CA ILE A 149 -9.05 -10.52 -5.79
C ILE A 149 -8.55 -9.08 -5.84
N VAL A 150 -8.95 -8.26 -4.86
CA VAL A 150 -8.49 -6.87 -4.76
C VAL A 150 -6.96 -6.83 -4.64
N SER A 151 -6.38 -7.68 -3.79
CA SER A 151 -4.93 -7.76 -3.60
C SER A 151 -4.18 -8.12 -4.89
N PHE A 152 -4.71 -9.04 -5.69
CA PHE A 152 -4.10 -9.35 -7.00
C PHE A 152 -4.20 -8.19 -7.97
N LEU A 153 -5.32 -7.47 -7.98
CA LEU A 153 -5.48 -6.28 -8.82
C LEU A 153 -4.52 -5.15 -8.42
N MET A 154 -4.14 -5.05 -7.15
CA MET A 154 -3.13 -4.07 -6.71
C MET A 154 -1.78 -4.24 -7.42
N TYR A 155 -1.39 -5.45 -7.82
CA TYR A 155 -0.17 -5.66 -8.60
C TYR A 155 -0.22 -5.01 -9.99
N SER A 156 -1.39 -4.65 -10.52
CA SER A 156 -1.50 -3.89 -11.77
C SER A 156 -0.85 -2.52 -11.68
N GLU A 157 -0.69 -1.97 -10.49
CA GLU A 157 0.03 -0.72 -10.23
C GLU A 157 1.44 -0.75 -10.82
N ILE A 158 2.14 -1.88 -10.73
CA ILE A 158 3.49 -2.06 -11.29
C ILE A 158 3.49 -1.79 -12.80
N LEU A 159 2.47 -2.28 -13.51
CA LEU A 159 2.37 -2.05 -14.96
C LEU A 159 2.24 -0.56 -15.29
N PHE A 160 1.41 0.16 -14.52
CA PHE A 160 1.27 1.60 -14.70
C PHE A 160 2.56 2.35 -14.35
N HIS A 161 3.27 1.96 -13.30
CA HIS A 161 4.57 2.55 -12.97
C HIS A 161 5.59 2.37 -14.09
N VAL A 162 5.67 1.18 -14.67
CA VAL A 162 6.59 0.90 -15.79
C VAL A 162 6.18 1.71 -17.02
N LEU A 163 4.90 1.74 -17.37
CA LEU A 163 4.40 2.48 -18.54
C LEU A 163 4.64 3.99 -18.40
N PHE A 164 4.31 4.57 -17.26
CA PHE A 164 4.51 6.00 -17.02
C PHE A 164 6.01 6.33 -16.87
N GLY A 165 6.79 5.46 -16.21
CA GLY A 165 8.23 5.61 -16.15
C GLY A 165 8.85 5.67 -17.54
N TRP A 166 8.47 4.75 -18.44
CA TRP A 166 8.96 4.72 -19.82
C TRP A 166 8.49 5.91 -20.66
N TYR A 167 7.27 6.42 -20.41
CA TYR A 167 6.72 7.54 -21.15
C TYR A 167 7.32 8.89 -20.75
N PHE A 168 7.63 9.08 -19.45
CA PHE A 168 8.06 10.38 -18.91
C PHE A 168 9.56 10.50 -18.68
N TRP A 169 10.31 9.37 -18.65
CA TRP A 169 11.74 9.30 -18.47
C TRP A 169 12.43 8.42 -19.53
#